data_b2c9058785eff000d256c0c7cf04a3fe
#
_entry.id   b2c9058785eff000d256c0c7cf04a3fe
#
_cell.length_a   1.000
_cell.length_b   1.000
_cell.length_c   1.000
_cell.angle_alpha   90.00
_cell.angle_beta   90.00
_cell.angle_gamma   90.00
#
_symmetry.space_group_name_H-M   'P 1'
#
loop_
_entity.id
_entity.type
_entity.pdbx_description
1 polymer ?
#
loop_
_entity_poly.entity_id
_entity_poly.type
_entity_poly.pdbx_seq_one_letter_code
_entity_poly.pdbx_strand_id
1 'polypeptide(L)'
;MSQESRFQVNLAGMIDILSNHLYSDQNVYIRELLQNGTDAIRARRLWDADFDAGEIQVELLQDKASGSKTLVFADNGIGLTAEEVELFWATIASSSKGTKDFGAEREQSFIGRFGIGLLSCFVVTTAIRLVTHSAKTGAVLEWHGHGDGTYVIRELTSKERPEAGTSVYLTYKDDIAAEAYAELHDSLREYLFQYGACLEVPIYLKDQRKRLWINEHSNRVGSLADVQALSRNEVLQLGRTLFGAEEMQSLQDYFILHNDSGNTFALAYVIPYAVGIHARKLHRAYLNRMFVSDEVEAVMPDWAFFTRTVIWTQELQPVASREAFYHNEALERVSQELGHSLKQQIKAMPEKQLQRLLNTHYLAFKALACEDSELLQFIYPHLSFRTLNGEEILQTLLSQSDVVYYTHSVDEFRQVADVVRAQQLPLINGGYAYDATLLKRLNEVLGREVFKLFQAEDVGFAFKPLFPEEERAFADLLSGLNRRLAAHQLEVVLNYFSPHDIPMLYISSQQTQAERELERVAEASNDLFGGILGSLQEEEQAPLAQLYLNFHNEVVQSVFCSGKSETTIASVVEVLYVQALLMGHYPLKQNEVKLMNQGLLSIIKAMK
;
A
#
# COMPACT_ATOMS: atom_id res chain seq x y z
N MET A 1 -65.43 -7.14 4.18
CA MET A 1 -64.80 -5.86 3.88
C MET A 1 -63.40 -5.91 4.47
N SER A 2 -62.34 -6.01 3.65
CA SER A 2 -60.98 -5.93 4.10
C SER A 2 -60.66 -4.45 4.39
N GLN A 3 -60.32 -4.14 5.62
CA GLN A 3 -59.92 -2.82 6.04
C GLN A 3 -58.46 -2.65 5.62
N GLU A 4 -58.18 -1.76 4.69
CA GLU A 4 -56.80 -1.38 4.34
C GLU A 4 -56.18 -0.63 5.53
N SER A 5 -55.16 -1.24 6.16
CA SER A 5 -54.40 -0.59 7.22
C SER A 5 -53.04 -0.13 6.65
N ARG A 6 -52.66 1.10 6.98
CA ARG A 6 -51.32 1.63 6.60
C ARG A 6 -50.32 1.37 7.73
N PHE A 7 -49.08 1.10 7.36
CA PHE A 7 -47.98 1.03 8.32
C PHE A 7 -47.83 2.39 9.02
N GLN A 8 -47.65 2.34 10.33
CA GLN A 8 -47.34 3.54 11.13
C GLN A 8 -45.83 3.66 11.24
N VAL A 9 -45.29 4.89 11.06
CA VAL A 9 -43.85 5.18 11.19
C VAL A 9 -43.59 5.67 12.61
N ASN A 10 -42.73 4.96 13.33
CA ASN A 10 -42.21 5.43 14.62
C ASN A 10 -40.95 6.26 14.36
N LEU A 11 -41.07 7.60 14.44
CA LEU A 11 -39.99 8.52 14.18
C LEU A 11 -38.82 8.35 15.17
N ALA A 12 -39.10 8.17 16.44
CA ALA A 12 -38.06 7.93 17.46
C ALA A 12 -37.25 6.65 17.16
N GLY A 13 -37.90 5.58 16.70
CA GLY A 13 -37.21 4.36 16.25
C GLY A 13 -36.40 4.57 14.97
N MET A 14 -36.89 5.43 14.05
CA MET A 14 -36.10 5.78 12.85
C MET A 14 -34.86 6.62 13.20
N ILE A 15 -35.00 7.59 14.09
CA ILE A 15 -33.88 8.40 14.58
C ILE A 15 -32.83 7.49 15.26
N ASP A 16 -33.27 6.53 16.07
CA ASP A 16 -32.39 5.57 16.74
C ASP A 16 -31.61 4.72 15.72
N ILE A 17 -32.28 4.20 14.69
CA ILE A 17 -31.66 3.44 13.61
C ILE A 17 -30.64 4.31 12.84
N LEU A 18 -30.99 5.54 12.50
CA LEU A 18 -30.13 6.47 11.79
C LEU A 18 -28.92 6.86 12.63
N SER A 19 -29.14 7.09 13.94
CA SER A 19 -28.09 7.57 14.86
C SER A 19 -27.08 6.49 15.24
N ASN A 20 -27.56 5.24 15.44
CA ASN A 20 -26.75 4.19 16.06
C ASN A 20 -26.36 3.06 15.09
N HIS A 21 -26.96 2.99 13.89
CA HIS A 21 -26.78 1.84 12.99
C HIS A 21 -26.46 2.19 11.53
N LEU A 22 -26.77 3.40 11.06
CA LEU A 22 -26.53 3.77 9.66
C LEU A 22 -25.16 4.41 9.45
N TYR A 23 -24.69 5.18 10.41
CA TYR A 23 -23.46 5.96 10.29
C TYR A 23 -22.39 5.42 11.24
N SER A 24 -21.14 5.34 10.77
CA SER A 24 -19.99 4.94 11.58
C SER A 24 -19.51 6.06 12.52
N ASP A 25 -19.79 7.33 12.16
CA ASP A 25 -19.39 8.52 12.92
C ASP A 25 -20.62 9.33 13.36
N GLN A 26 -20.66 9.69 14.64
CA GLN A 26 -21.72 10.55 15.20
C GLN A 26 -21.70 11.98 14.64
N ASN A 27 -20.58 12.44 14.10
CA ASN A 27 -20.39 13.79 13.56
C ASN A 27 -20.89 13.97 12.12
N VAL A 28 -21.51 12.96 11.57
CA VAL A 28 -22.08 12.98 10.21
C VAL A 28 -23.09 14.12 9.99
N TYR A 29 -23.73 14.64 11.07
CA TYR A 29 -24.61 15.80 10.99
C TYR A 29 -23.89 17.06 10.45
N ILE A 30 -22.59 17.22 10.70
CA ILE A 30 -21.79 18.33 10.15
C ILE A 30 -21.70 18.20 8.62
N ARG A 31 -21.48 16.98 8.10
CA ARG A 31 -21.51 16.72 6.67
C ARG A 31 -22.84 17.07 6.04
N GLU A 32 -23.94 16.67 6.66
CA GLU A 32 -25.30 16.93 6.13
C GLU A 32 -25.64 18.43 6.16
N LEU A 33 -25.22 19.18 7.19
CA LEU A 33 -25.40 20.62 7.26
C LEU A 33 -24.57 21.35 6.20
N LEU A 34 -23.29 20.97 6.01
CA LEU A 34 -22.42 21.50 4.96
C LEU A 34 -23.02 21.26 3.57
N GLN A 35 -23.56 20.06 3.35
CA GLN A 35 -24.22 19.70 2.12
C GLN A 35 -25.46 20.55 1.84
N ASN A 36 -26.34 20.70 2.84
CA ASN A 36 -27.55 21.48 2.71
C ASN A 36 -27.24 22.96 2.43
N GLY A 37 -26.26 23.54 3.15
CA GLY A 37 -25.84 24.92 2.92
C GLY A 37 -25.23 25.13 1.53
N THR A 38 -24.38 24.19 1.08
CA THR A 38 -23.78 24.23 -0.26
C THR A 38 -24.86 24.17 -1.35
N ASP A 39 -25.82 23.25 -1.20
CA ASP A 39 -26.90 23.08 -2.16
C ASP A 39 -27.85 24.33 -2.18
N ALA A 40 -28.11 24.93 -1.01
CA ALA A 40 -28.89 26.17 -0.92
C ALA A 40 -28.21 27.36 -1.62
N ILE A 41 -26.87 27.45 -1.50
CA ILE A 41 -26.06 28.47 -2.18
C ILE A 41 -26.04 28.23 -3.70
N ARG A 42 -25.89 26.96 -4.14
CA ARG A 42 -25.99 26.60 -5.56
C ARG A 42 -27.36 26.97 -6.14
N ALA A 43 -28.44 26.66 -5.40
CA ALA A 43 -29.79 27.01 -5.80
C ALA A 43 -29.97 28.54 -5.94
N ARG A 44 -29.37 29.33 -5.03
CA ARG A 44 -29.41 30.79 -5.11
C ARG A 44 -28.66 31.32 -6.33
N ARG A 45 -27.47 30.80 -6.62
CA ARG A 45 -26.70 31.17 -7.84
C ARG A 45 -27.46 30.87 -9.14
N LEU A 46 -28.24 29.78 -9.15
CA LEU A 46 -29.10 29.46 -10.32
C LEU A 46 -30.31 30.37 -10.45
N TRP A 47 -30.83 30.85 -9.32
CA TRP A 47 -32.01 31.72 -9.28
C TRP A 47 -31.65 33.22 -9.48
N ASP A 48 -30.51 33.64 -8.92
CA ASP A 48 -30.01 35.02 -8.96
C ASP A 48 -28.61 35.02 -9.57
N ALA A 49 -28.52 35.43 -10.83
CA ALA A 49 -27.26 35.42 -11.58
C ALA A 49 -26.23 36.44 -11.06
N ASP A 50 -26.68 37.47 -10.31
CA ASP A 50 -25.81 38.49 -9.73
C ASP A 50 -25.25 38.04 -8.35
N PHE A 51 -25.69 36.90 -7.82
CA PHE A 51 -25.26 36.39 -6.54
C PHE A 51 -23.96 35.56 -6.67
N ASP A 52 -22.85 36.11 -6.23
CA ASP A 52 -21.53 35.45 -6.23
C ASP A 52 -20.97 35.18 -4.82
N ALA A 53 -21.43 35.87 -3.80
CA ALA A 53 -20.89 35.88 -2.43
C ALA A 53 -21.43 34.75 -1.53
N GLY A 54 -21.51 33.50 -2.05
CA GLY A 54 -21.95 32.35 -1.25
C GLY A 54 -20.97 31.97 -0.17
N GLU A 55 -21.41 31.80 1.08
CA GLU A 55 -20.58 31.36 2.21
C GLU A 55 -21.38 30.60 3.26
N ILE A 56 -20.68 29.77 4.01
CA ILE A 56 -21.17 29.07 5.19
C ILE A 56 -20.41 29.58 6.42
N GLN A 57 -21.15 29.99 7.45
CA GLN A 57 -20.60 30.41 8.73
C GLN A 57 -21.00 29.41 9.82
N VAL A 58 -20.03 28.98 10.63
CA VAL A 58 -20.24 28.09 11.77
C VAL A 58 -19.74 28.78 13.03
N GLU A 59 -20.50 28.72 14.11
CA GLU A 59 -20.14 29.34 15.39
C GLU A 59 -20.57 28.41 16.54
N LEU A 60 -19.70 28.24 17.52
CA LEU A 60 -20.03 27.57 18.77
C LEU A 60 -20.30 28.64 19.84
N LEU A 61 -21.55 28.74 20.28
CA LEU A 61 -21.97 29.65 21.33
C LEU A 61 -21.99 28.93 22.68
N GLN A 62 -21.53 29.60 23.72
CA GLN A 62 -21.64 29.12 25.10
C GLN A 62 -22.43 30.13 25.95
N ASP A 63 -23.53 29.68 26.54
CA ASP A 63 -24.24 30.44 27.55
C ASP A 63 -23.49 30.35 28.89
N LYS A 64 -23.04 31.48 29.37
CA LYS A 64 -22.27 31.57 30.64
C LYS A 64 -23.12 31.25 31.87
N ALA A 65 -24.42 31.40 31.80
CA ALA A 65 -25.30 31.21 32.96
C ALA A 65 -25.70 29.71 33.11
N SER A 66 -26.08 29.07 32.03
CA SER A 66 -26.48 27.66 32.02
C SER A 66 -25.33 26.68 31.72
N GLY A 67 -24.22 27.17 31.15
CA GLY A 67 -23.15 26.33 30.64
C GLY A 67 -23.49 25.60 29.33
N SER A 68 -24.72 25.75 28.82
CA SER A 68 -25.15 25.11 27.58
C SER A 68 -24.34 25.57 26.38
N LYS A 69 -24.10 24.68 25.42
CA LYS A 69 -23.38 24.98 24.19
C LYS A 69 -24.29 24.77 23.00
N THR A 70 -24.33 25.75 22.10
CA THR A 70 -25.19 25.73 20.91
C THR A 70 -24.30 25.90 19.67
N LEU A 71 -24.33 24.92 18.78
CA LEU A 71 -23.77 25.05 17.45
C LEU A 71 -24.73 25.85 16.58
N VAL A 72 -24.23 26.90 15.93
CA VAL A 72 -24.95 27.68 14.93
C VAL A 72 -24.30 27.45 13.58
N PHE A 73 -25.08 26.98 12.61
CA PHE A 73 -24.66 26.75 11.26
C PHE A 73 -25.50 27.63 10.33
N ALA A 74 -24.90 28.57 9.62
CA ALA A 74 -25.59 29.53 8.80
C ALA A 74 -25.05 29.57 7.38
N ASP A 75 -25.94 29.50 6.38
CA ASP A 75 -25.65 29.74 4.98
C ASP A 75 -26.34 31.03 4.52
N ASN A 76 -25.86 31.67 3.46
CA ASN A 76 -26.49 32.77 2.76
C ASN A 76 -27.10 32.32 1.41
N GLY A 77 -27.59 31.08 1.37
CA GLY A 77 -28.23 30.48 0.22
C GLY A 77 -29.60 31.05 -0.12
N ILE A 78 -30.43 30.31 -0.87
CA ILE A 78 -31.73 30.75 -1.36
C ILE A 78 -32.78 30.88 -0.24
N GLY A 79 -32.56 30.22 0.92
CA GLY A 79 -33.59 30.09 1.96
C GLY A 79 -34.77 29.24 1.49
N LEU A 80 -35.83 29.18 2.31
CA LEU A 80 -37.03 28.37 2.05
C LEU A 80 -38.30 29.21 2.11
N THR A 81 -39.26 28.90 1.25
CA THR A 81 -40.65 29.45 1.31
C THR A 81 -41.46 28.68 2.37
N ALA A 82 -42.64 29.17 2.71
CA ALA A 82 -43.52 28.49 3.67
C ALA A 82 -43.91 27.08 3.21
N GLU A 83 -44.23 26.94 1.92
CA GLU A 83 -44.59 25.66 1.31
C GLU A 83 -43.39 24.70 1.32
N GLU A 84 -42.16 25.21 1.07
CA GLU A 84 -40.94 24.41 1.10
C GLU A 84 -40.58 23.96 2.53
N VAL A 85 -40.83 24.80 3.55
CA VAL A 85 -40.64 24.40 4.97
C VAL A 85 -41.59 23.26 5.35
N GLU A 86 -42.86 23.34 4.99
CA GLU A 86 -43.83 22.27 5.24
C GLU A 86 -43.50 21.01 4.45
N LEU A 87 -43.10 21.13 3.19
CA LEU A 87 -42.83 19.99 2.33
C LEU A 87 -41.52 19.24 2.74
N PHE A 88 -40.45 19.98 3.03
CA PHE A 88 -39.15 19.38 3.18
C PHE A 88 -38.76 19.04 4.62
N TRP A 89 -39.34 19.75 5.61
CA TRP A 89 -38.99 19.57 7.01
C TRP A 89 -40.11 18.94 7.85
N ALA A 90 -41.33 19.08 7.39
CA ALA A 90 -42.47 18.40 7.98
C ALA A 90 -42.69 16.98 7.38
N THR A 91 -42.04 16.65 6.26
CA THR A 91 -42.18 15.34 5.60
C THR A 91 -40.83 14.63 5.53
N ILE A 92 -40.69 13.55 6.27
CA ILE A 92 -39.47 12.70 6.27
C ILE A 92 -39.31 12.06 4.88
N ALA A 93 -38.08 12.01 4.38
CA ALA A 93 -37.71 11.47 3.06
C ALA A 93 -38.23 12.32 1.85
N SER A 94 -38.70 13.53 2.08
CA SER A 94 -38.97 14.49 1.01
C SER A 94 -37.71 15.34 0.75
N SER A 95 -37.34 15.48 -0.52
CA SER A 95 -36.17 16.28 -0.94
C SER A 95 -36.63 17.33 -1.94
N SER A 96 -36.20 18.58 -1.75
CA SER A 96 -36.42 19.70 -2.69
C SER A 96 -35.91 19.45 -4.11
N LYS A 97 -35.12 18.40 -4.26
CA LYS A 97 -34.29 18.13 -5.44
C LYS A 97 -34.98 17.28 -6.51
N GLY A 98 -36.20 16.79 -6.23
CA GLY A 98 -37.06 16.08 -7.17
C GLY A 98 -38.21 16.93 -7.76
N THR A 99 -38.27 18.25 -7.50
CA THR A 99 -39.24 19.12 -8.12
C THR A 99 -38.80 19.52 -9.52
N LYS A 100 -39.70 19.39 -10.50
CA LYS A 100 -39.48 19.56 -11.95
C LYS A 100 -38.93 20.92 -12.39
N ASP A 101 -38.63 21.83 -11.46
CA ASP A 101 -38.27 23.22 -11.75
C ASP A 101 -36.86 23.42 -12.33
N PHE A 102 -35.95 22.43 -12.20
CA PHE A 102 -34.55 22.63 -12.57
C PHE A 102 -34.02 21.78 -13.76
N GLY A 103 -34.81 20.86 -14.31
CA GLY A 103 -34.42 19.98 -15.43
C GLY A 103 -33.47 18.84 -15.05
N ALA A 104 -33.61 17.68 -15.69
CA ALA A 104 -32.93 16.43 -15.32
C ALA A 104 -31.38 16.49 -15.30
N GLU A 105 -30.76 17.31 -16.15
CA GLU A 105 -29.30 17.49 -16.18
C GLU A 105 -28.76 18.31 -15.00
N ARG A 106 -29.58 19.18 -14.42
CA ARG A 106 -29.21 20.04 -13.27
C ARG A 106 -29.43 19.34 -11.93
N GLU A 107 -30.33 18.35 -11.88
CA GLU A 107 -30.55 17.52 -10.66
C GLU A 107 -29.30 16.74 -10.22
N GLN A 108 -28.43 16.38 -11.16
CA GLN A 108 -27.17 15.66 -10.85
C GLN A 108 -26.14 16.52 -10.10
N SER A 109 -26.27 17.84 -10.13
CA SER A 109 -25.34 18.77 -9.50
C SER A 109 -25.54 18.95 -7.98
N PHE A 110 -26.71 18.55 -7.45
CA PHE A 110 -27.00 18.66 -6.02
C PHE A 110 -26.44 17.45 -5.25
N ILE A 111 -25.86 17.71 -4.08
CA ILE A 111 -25.19 16.69 -3.26
C ILE A 111 -26.22 15.85 -2.48
N GLY A 112 -27.26 16.46 -1.91
CA GLY A 112 -28.26 15.79 -1.09
C GLY A 112 -29.38 15.13 -1.89
N ARG A 113 -29.57 13.81 -1.73
CA ARG A 113 -30.56 13.04 -2.49
C ARG A 113 -31.67 12.39 -1.64
N PHE A 114 -31.48 12.24 -0.32
CA PHE A 114 -32.31 11.33 0.48
C PHE A 114 -33.30 12.01 1.44
N GLY A 115 -33.22 13.33 1.69
CA GLY A 115 -34.17 14.06 2.54
C GLY A 115 -34.21 13.64 4.02
N ILE A 116 -33.20 12.88 4.48
CA ILE A 116 -33.10 12.38 5.86
C ILE A 116 -31.94 13.02 6.64
N GLY A 117 -31.12 13.83 5.98
CA GLY A 117 -29.87 14.36 6.57
C GLY A 117 -30.09 15.20 7.83
N LEU A 118 -31.18 15.97 7.90
CA LEU A 118 -31.49 16.79 9.08
C LEU A 118 -31.76 15.93 10.33
N LEU A 119 -32.28 14.70 10.17
CA LEU A 119 -32.54 13.80 11.28
C LEU A 119 -31.24 13.37 12.00
N SER A 120 -30.09 13.36 11.29
CA SER A 120 -28.80 13.08 11.91
C SER A 120 -28.45 14.08 13.01
N CYS A 121 -28.99 15.30 12.97
CA CYS A 121 -28.76 16.29 14.03
C CYS A 121 -29.30 15.87 15.39
N PHE A 122 -30.35 15.01 15.44
CA PHE A 122 -30.88 14.51 16.70
C PHE A 122 -29.93 13.55 17.46
N VAL A 123 -28.84 13.14 16.83
CA VAL A 123 -27.74 12.47 17.54
C VAL A 123 -27.19 13.36 18.65
N VAL A 124 -26.98 14.64 18.35
CA VAL A 124 -26.29 15.61 19.23
C VAL A 124 -27.23 16.57 19.97
N THR A 125 -28.51 16.65 19.57
CA THR A 125 -29.49 17.58 20.17
C THR A 125 -30.83 16.87 20.39
N THR A 126 -31.67 17.40 21.28
CA THR A 126 -33.05 16.95 21.49
C THR A 126 -34.06 17.75 20.67
N ALA A 127 -33.66 18.96 20.21
CA ALA A 127 -34.52 19.84 19.42
C ALA A 127 -33.66 20.62 18.41
N ILE A 128 -34.18 20.80 17.21
CA ILE A 128 -33.57 21.56 16.14
C ILE A 128 -34.37 22.87 15.97
N ARG A 129 -33.69 23.98 16.13
CA ARG A 129 -34.26 25.29 15.80
C ARG A 129 -33.65 25.80 14.51
N LEU A 130 -34.49 26.29 13.61
CA LEU A 130 -34.07 26.68 12.29
C LEU A 130 -34.77 27.99 11.91
N VAL A 131 -34.01 28.96 11.40
CA VAL A 131 -34.51 30.25 10.93
C VAL A 131 -34.11 30.42 9.46
N THR A 132 -35.09 30.63 8.59
CA THR A 132 -34.85 30.79 7.16
C THR A 132 -35.46 32.10 6.64
N HIS A 133 -34.75 32.77 5.74
CA HIS A 133 -35.22 33.92 4.99
C HIS A 133 -35.19 33.60 3.50
N SER A 134 -36.33 33.54 2.87
CA SER A 134 -36.44 33.16 1.46
C SER A 134 -36.02 34.31 0.54
N ALA A 135 -35.05 34.10 -0.32
CA ALA A 135 -34.69 35.04 -1.38
C ALA A 135 -35.78 35.19 -2.42
N LYS A 136 -36.67 34.19 -2.57
CA LYS A 136 -37.78 34.21 -3.55
C LYS A 136 -38.95 35.10 -3.11
N THR A 137 -39.31 35.02 -1.82
CA THR A 137 -40.54 35.65 -1.31
C THR A 137 -40.29 36.75 -0.29
N GLY A 138 -39.08 36.82 0.29
CA GLY A 138 -38.77 37.71 1.40
C GLY A 138 -39.37 37.26 2.75
N ALA A 139 -40.08 36.14 2.80
CA ALA A 139 -40.66 35.60 4.03
C ALA A 139 -39.56 35.12 4.98
N VAL A 140 -39.70 35.42 6.27
CA VAL A 140 -38.82 34.93 7.34
C VAL A 140 -39.59 33.98 8.24
N LEU A 141 -39.11 32.75 8.39
CA LEU A 141 -39.80 31.71 9.12
C LEU A 141 -38.86 31.07 10.14
N GLU A 142 -39.43 30.70 11.27
CA GLU A 142 -38.81 29.84 12.26
C GLU A 142 -39.51 28.48 12.27
N TRP A 143 -38.75 27.41 12.15
CA TRP A 143 -39.20 26.06 12.38
C TRP A 143 -38.49 25.49 13.64
N HIS A 144 -39.24 24.88 14.53
CA HIS A 144 -38.72 24.25 15.73
C HIS A 144 -39.26 22.84 15.82
N GLY A 145 -38.40 21.85 15.65
CA GLY A 145 -38.75 20.44 15.66
C GLY A 145 -38.07 19.67 16.79
N HIS A 146 -38.78 18.68 17.29
CA HIS A 146 -38.35 17.81 18.38
C HIS A 146 -38.14 16.35 17.92
N GLY A 147 -37.31 15.59 18.64
CA GLY A 147 -37.04 14.20 18.32
C GLY A 147 -38.25 13.25 18.46
N ASP A 148 -39.34 13.71 19.06
CA ASP A 148 -40.62 12.97 19.14
C ASP A 148 -41.50 13.15 17.89
N GLY A 149 -41.09 13.99 16.93
CA GLY A 149 -41.78 14.25 15.69
C GLY A 149 -42.72 15.45 15.76
N THR A 150 -42.82 16.15 16.89
CA THR A 150 -43.59 17.40 16.98
C THR A 150 -42.77 18.58 16.45
N TYR A 151 -43.45 19.52 15.80
CA TYR A 151 -42.80 20.74 15.33
C TYR A 151 -43.78 21.94 15.37
N VAL A 152 -43.20 23.14 15.36
CA VAL A 152 -43.92 24.42 15.30
C VAL A 152 -43.29 25.32 14.23
N ILE A 153 -44.12 25.97 13.40
CA ILE A 153 -43.68 26.98 12.46
C ILE A 153 -44.24 28.36 12.94
N ARG A 154 -43.37 29.38 12.88
CA ARG A 154 -43.73 30.77 13.21
C ARG A 154 -43.21 31.70 12.14
N GLU A 155 -44.00 32.70 11.79
CA GLU A 155 -43.50 33.81 11.00
C GLU A 155 -42.72 34.78 11.87
N LEU A 156 -41.55 35.20 11.37
CA LEU A 156 -40.69 36.17 11.99
C LEU A 156 -40.62 37.45 11.17
N THR A 157 -40.04 38.49 11.73
CA THR A 157 -39.77 39.70 10.99
C THR A 157 -38.38 39.68 10.34
N SER A 158 -38.18 40.49 9.29
CA SER A 158 -36.88 40.60 8.63
C SER A 158 -35.77 41.14 9.54
N LYS A 159 -36.09 41.64 10.73
CA LYS A 159 -35.09 42.06 11.73
C LYS A 159 -34.37 40.89 12.36
N GLU A 160 -35.02 39.73 12.46
CA GLU A 160 -34.47 38.53 13.10
C GLU A 160 -33.49 37.77 12.18
N ARG A 161 -33.71 37.90 10.86
CA ARG A 161 -32.77 37.46 9.83
C ARG A 161 -32.85 38.43 8.64
N PRO A 162 -31.95 39.44 8.60
CA PRO A 162 -32.02 40.46 7.52
C PRO A 162 -31.64 39.90 6.14
N GLU A 163 -30.72 38.96 6.08
CA GLU A 163 -30.18 38.39 4.84
C GLU A 163 -30.86 37.06 4.50
N ALA A 164 -31.02 36.79 3.20
CA ALA A 164 -31.54 35.53 2.71
C ALA A 164 -30.58 34.37 3.06
N GLY A 165 -31.13 33.17 3.26
CA GLY A 165 -30.43 31.95 3.63
C GLY A 165 -31.05 31.29 4.84
N THR A 166 -30.34 30.32 5.43
CA THR A 166 -30.82 29.53 6.56
C THR A 166 -29.81 29.46 7.71
N SER A 167 -30.31 29.54 8.95
CA SER A 167 -29.52 29.27 10.16
C SER A 167 -30.11 28.10 10.93
N VAL A 168 -29.29 27.11 11.26
CA VAL A 168 -29.62 25.95 12.08
C VAL A 168 -28.96 26.09 13.44
N TYR A 169 -29.72 25.92 14.51
CA TYR A 169 -29.25 25.99 15.90
C TYR A 169 -29.44 24.62 16.54
N LEU A 170 -28.33 24.03 17.01
CA LEU A 170 -28.29 22.75 17.71
C LEU A 170 -27.73 22.96 19.12
N THR A 171 -28.61 22.96 20.11
CA THR A 171 -28.16 22.95 21.51
C THR A 171 -27.76 21.54 21.88
N TYR A 172 -26.49 21.34 22.20
CA TYR A 172 -25.93 20.02 22.50
C TYR A 172 -26.57 19.41 23.75
N LYS A 173 -26.72 18.08 23.75
CA LYS A 173 -27.11 17.28 24.89
C LYS A 173 -26.09 17.44 26.03
N ASP A 174 -26.49 17.17 27.26
CA ASP A 174 -25.67 17.41 28.47
C ASP A 174 -24.33 16.67 28.47
N ASP A 175 -24.28 15.46 27.93
CA ASP A 175 -23.06 14.65 27.78
C ASP A 175 -22.01 15.35 26.90
N ILE A 176 -22.41 15.84 25.73
CA ILE A 176 -21.54 16.59 24.81
C ILE A 176 -21.24 17.99 25.37
N ALA A 177 -22.25 18.63 25.95
CA ALA A 177 -22.07 19.94 26.56
C ALA A 177 -21.13 19.93 27.78
N ALA A 178 -20.86 18.77 28.37
CA ALA A 178 -19.90 18.61 29.47
C ALA A 178 -18.41 18.71 29.02
N GLU A 179 -18.11 18.48 27.71
CA GLU A 179 -16.77 18.64 27.19
C GLU A 179 -16.27 20.09 27.32
N ALA A 180 -14.95 20.29 27.41
CA ALA A 180 -14.38 21.62 27.44
C ALA A 180 -14.68 22.38 26.12
N TYR A 181 -14.95 23.69 26.20
CA TYR A 181 -15.25 24.50 25.00
C TYR A 181 -14.13 24.42 23.95
N ALA A 182 -12.86 24.45 24.38
CA ALA A 182 -11.72 24.41 23.48
C ALA A 182 -11.62 23.07 22.74
N GLU A 183 -11.85 21.95 23.43
CA GLU A 183 -11.83 20.62 22.84
C GLU A 183 -12.95 20.46 21.79
N LEU A 184 -14.16 20.88 22.14
CA LEU A 184 -15.29 20.82 21.23
C LEU A 184 -15.10 21.74 20.00
N HIS A 185 -14.49 22.92 20.21
CA HIS A 185 -14.19 23.85 19.12
C HIS A 185 -13.09 23.31 18.19
N ASP A 186 -12.06 22.66 18.73
CA ASP A 186 -10.99 22.06 17.93
C ASP A 186 -11.52 20.85 17.14
N SER A 187 -12.30 19.98 17.76
CA SER A 187 -12.98 18.87 17.09
C SER A 187 -13.90 19.36 15.96
N LEU A 188 -14.67 20.42 16.22
CA LEU A 188 -15.53 21.04 15.20
C LEU A 188 -14.73 21.55 14.00
N ARG A 189 -13.57 22.18 14.24
CA ARG A 189 -12.66 22.64 13.19
C ARG A 189 -12.15 21.47 12.34
N GLU A 190 -11.78 20.37 12.96
CA GLU A 190 -11.31 19.16 12.27
C GLU A 190 -12.40 18.56 11.39
N TYR A 191 -13.62 18.38 11.90
CA TYR A 191 -14.74 17.84 11.13
C TYR A 191 -15.19 18.76 10.00
N LEU A 192 -15.20 20.09 10.22
CA LEU A 192 -15.50 21.05 9.15
C LEU A 192 -14.47 20.95 8.02
N PHE A 193 -13.20 20.75 8.35
CA PHE A 193 -12.16 20.53 7.37
C PHE A 193 -12.32 19.16 6.70
N GLN A 194 -12.51 18.09 7.47
CA GLN A 194 -12.67 16.74 6.94
C GLN A 194 -13.75 16.66 5.87
N TYR A 195 -14.95 17.15 6.20
CA TYR A 195 -16.10 17.08 5.28
C TYR A 195 -16.13 18.19 4.23
N GLY A 196 -15.63 19.36 4.56
CA GLY A 196 -15.76 20.56 3.75
C GLY A 196 -14.55 21.00 2.96
N ALA A 197 -13.38 20.33 3.11
CA ALA A 197 -12.13 20.77 2.52
C ALA A 197 -12.20 21.11 1.04
N CYS A 198 -12.89 20.30 0.23
CA CYS A 198 -12.99 20.50 -1.22
C CYS A 198 -14.28 21.17 -1.69
N LEU A 199 -15.18 21.57 -0.79
CA LEU A 199 -16.39 22.26 -1.18
C LEU A 199 -16.06 23.63 -1.81
N GLU A 200 -16.79 24.01 -2.85
CA GLU A 200 -16.58 25.26 -3.59
C GLU A 200 -16.96 26.51 -2.79
N VAL A 201 -17.79 26.32 -1.76
CA VAL A 201 -18.30 27.39 -0.91
C VAL A 201 -17.30 27.64 0.22
N PRO A 202 -16.88 28.89 0.47
CA PRO A 202 -16.07 29.23 1.64
C PRO A 202 -16.77 28.84 2.94
N ILE A 203 -16.04 28.13 3.82
CA ILE A 203 -16.51 27.71 5.14
C ILE A 203 -15.71 28.48 6.19
N TYR A 204 -16.41 29.18 7.06
CA TYR A 204 -15.80 29.96 8.12
C TYR A 204 -16.22 29.45 9.49
N LEU A 205 -15.24 29.19 10.35
CA LEU A 205 -15.47 28.96 11.77
C LEU A 205 -15.21 30.27 12.53
N LYS A 206 -16.24 30.72 13.23
CA LYS A 206 -16.17 31.96 14.02
C LYS A 206 -15.88 31.62 15.48
N ASP A 207 -14.82 32.21 16.01
CA ASP A 207 -14.44 32.14 17.40
C ASP A 207 -14.32 33.57 17.96
N GLN A 208 -15.26 33.96 18.83
CA GLN A 208 -15.36 35.28 19.48
C GLN A 208 -15.16 36.47 18.53
N ARG A 209 -13.91 36.80 18.19
CA ARG A 209 -13.55 37.93 17.33
C ARG A 209 -12.81 37.54 16.06
N LYS A 210 -12.47 36.25 15.90
CA LYS A 210 -11.72 35.75 14.75
C LYS A 210 -12.65 34.94 13.85
N ARG A 211 -12.45 35.09 12.56
CA ARG A 211 -13.11 34.30 11.52
C ARG A 211 -12.02 33.48 10.83
N LEU A 212 -12.05 32.17 11.00
CA LEU A 212 -11.09 31.25 10.41
C LEU A 212 -11.69 30.67 9.13
N TRP A 213 -11.01 30.83 8.03
CA TRP A 213 -11.40 30.20 6.77
C TRP A 213 -10.88 28.76 6.73
N ILE A 214 -11.80 27.79 6.79
CA ILE A 214 -11.46 26.37 6.97
C ILE A 214 -10.88 25.76 5.68
N ASN A 215 -11.48 26.02 4.53
CA ASN A 215 -11.12 25.38 3.24
C ASN A 215 -10.40 26.32 2.25
N GLU A 216 -9.69 27.34 2.74
CA GLU A 216 -9.06 28.41 1.94
C GLU A 216 -8.14 27.88 0.83
N HIS A 217 -7.38 26.81 1.09
CA HIS A 217 -6.36 26.30 0.17
C HIS A 217 -6.83 25.11 -0.67
N SER A 218 -7.93 24.46 -0.27
CA SER A 218 -8.40 23.20 -0.88
C SER A 218 -9.67 23.32 -1.70
N ASN A 219 -10.40 24.43 -1.55
CA ASN A 219 -11.69 24.66 -2.24
C ASN A 219 -11.58 25.00 -3.73
N ARG A 220 -10.36 25.18 -4.26
CA ARG A 220 -10.11 25.61 -5.65
C ARG A 220 -10.25 24.49 -6.67
N VAL A 221 -10.11 23.23 -6.24
CA VAL A 221 -10.12 22.06 -7.12
C VAL A 221 -11.55 21.54 -7.27
N GLY A 222 -12.12 21.69 -8.45
CA GLY A 222 -13.46 21.19 -8.80
C GLY A 222 -13.50 20.41 -10.11
N SER A 223 -12.45 20.50 -10.92
CA SER A 223 -12.34 19.84 -12.22
C SER A 223 -10.91 19.40 -12.50
N LEU A 224 -10.74 18.54 -13.48
CA LEU A 224 -9.41 18.16 -13.98
C LEU A 224 -8.61 19.37 -14.46
N ALA A 225 -9.28 20.35 -15.11
CA ALA A 225 -8.64 21.57 -15.58
C ALA A 225 -8.07 22.41 -14.43
N ASP A 226 -8.78 22.49 -13.29
CA ASP A 226 -8.28 23.20 -12.10
C ASP A 226 -6.99 22.55 -11.58
N VAL A 227 -6.96 21.21 -11.51
CA VAL A 227 -5.75 20.47 -11.09
C VAL A 227 -4.59 20.73 -12.03
N GLN A 228 -4.84 20.72 -13.34
CA GLN A 228 -3.81 20.94 -14.36
C GLN A 228 -3.28 22.39 -14.36
N ALA A 229 -4.07 23.34 -13.88
CA ALA A 229 -3.70 24.75 -13.74
C ALA A 229 -2.84 25.03 -12.50
N LEU A 230 -2.81 24.11 -11.51
CA LEU A 230 -2.00 24.28 -10.30
C LEU A 230 -0.50 24.16 -10.61
N SER A 231 0.29 25.03 -10.00
CA SER A 231 1.74 24.86 -9.97
C SER A 231 2.14 23.62 -9.15
N ARG A 232 3.33 23.06 -9.42
CA ARG A 232 3.88 21.94 -8.64
C ARG A 232 3.83 22.17 -7.13
N ASN A 233 4.17 23.39 -6.69
CA ASN A 233 4.18 23.73 -5.27
C ASN A 233 2.76 23.73 -4.66
N GLU A 234 1.77 24.22 -5.40
CA GLU A 234 0.37 24.21 -4.96
C GLU A 234 -0.17 22.78 -4.87
N VAL A 235 0.16 21.89 -5.83
CA VAL A 235 -0.21 20.48 -5.77
C VAL A 235 0.40 19.80 -4.53
N LEU A 236 1.70 19.99 -4.28
CA LEU A 236 2.35 19.41 -3.10
C LEU A 236 1.80 19.98 -1.80
N GLN A 237 1.47 21.28 -1.77
CA GLN A 237 0.85 21.92 -0.61
C GLN A 237 -0.56 21.36 -0.36
N LEU A 238 -1.35 21.11 -1.40
CA LEU A 238 -2.67 20.49 -1.29
C LEU A 238 -2.57 19.09 -0.67
N GLY A 239 -1.60 18.29 -1.09
CA GLY A 239 -1.34 16.97 -0.51
C GLY A 239 -1.02 17.04 0.99
N ARG A 240 -0.13 17.97 1.39
CA ARG A 240 0.20 18.20 2.82
C ARG A 240 -1.01 18.66 3.62
N THR A 241 -1.84 19.51 3.03
CA THR A 241 -3.06 20.01 3.68
C THR A 241 -4.08 18.89 3.91
N LEU A 242 -4.28 18.00 2.92
CA LEU A 242 -5.31 16.97 2.98
C LEU A 242 -4.88 15.72 3.77
N PHE A 243 -3.60 15.36 3.77
CA PHE A 243 -3.09 14.15 4.44
C PHE A 243 -2.32 14.42 5.75
N GLY A 244 -2.13 15.70 6.10
CA GLY A 244 -1.33 16.09 7.26
C GLY A 244 0.12 16.44 6.92
N ALA A 245 0.61 17.53 7.51
CA ALA A 245 1.92 18.09 7.17
C ALA A 245 3.09 17.18 7.61
N GLU A 246 2.97 16.50 8.76
CA GLU A 246 4.06 15.70 9.32
C GLU A 246 4.39 14.48 8.45
N GLU A 247 3.38 13.72 8.04
CA GLU A 247 3.57 12.52 7.23
C GLU A 247 4.02 12.82 5.80
N MET A 248 3.70 14.01 5.30
CA MET A 248 3.87 14.40 3.90
C MET A 248 4.93 15.50 3.71
N GLN A 249 5.78 15.76 4.72
CA GLN A 249 6.85 16.78 4.61
C GLN A 249 7.80 16.52 3.45
N SER A 250 8.14 15.26 3.19
CA SER A 250 9.10 14.83 2.16
C SER A 250 8.46 14.56 0.81
N LEU A 251 7.18 14.89 0.59
CA LEU A 251 6.53 14.72 -0.72
C LEU A 251 7.31 15.43 -1.82
N GLN A 252 7.66 14.68 -2.86
CA GLN A 252 8.40 15.20 -4.00
C GLN A 252 7.70 14.95 -5.33
N ASP A 253 6.99 13.82 -5.47
CA ASP A 253 6.44 13.39 -6.74
C ASP A 253 4.94 13.10 -6.63
N TYR A 254 4.21 13.35 -7.70
CA TYR A 254 2.79 13.08 -7.83
C TYR A 254 2.42 12.78 -9.29
N PHE A 255 1.25 12.18 -9.47
CA PHE A 255 0.62 11.92 -10.77
C PHE A 255 -0.76 12.56 -10.81
N ILE A 256 -1.14 13.11 -11.98
CA ILE A 256 -2.49 13.60 -12.24
C ILE A 256 -3.21 12.53 -13.06
N LEU A 257 -4.12 11.81 -12.43
CA LEU A 257 -4.85 10.69 -13.05
C LEU A 257 -6.25 11.15 -13.47
N HIS A 258 -6.77 10.56 -14.51
CA HIS A 258 -8.15 10.77 -14.93
C HIS A 258 -8.68 9.53 -15.65
N ASN A 259 -9.99 9.36 -15.62
CA ASN A 259 -10.66 8.38 -16.45
C ASN A 259 -11.00 8.96 -17.84
N ASP A 260 -11.49 8.11 -18.75
CA ASP A 260 -11.75 8.49 -20.14
C ASP A 260 -12.84 9.57 -20.26
N SER A 261 -13.85 9.58 -19.38
CA SER A 261 -14.91 10.57 -19.36
C SER A 261 -14.47 11.93 -18.79
N GLY A 262 -13.38 11.98 -18.01
CA GLY A 262 -12.96 13.14 -17.23
C GLY A 262 -13.83 13.44 -15.98
N ASN A 263 -14.88 12.65 -15.73
CA ASN A 263 -15.77 12.81 -14.58
C ASN A 263 -15.18 12.28 -13.27
N THR A 264 -14.13 11.46 -13.38
CA THR A 264 -13.31 11.03 -12.26
C THR A 264 -11.86 11.38 -12.54
N PHE A 265 -11.23 12.11 -11.62
CA PHE A 265 -9.83 12.45 -11.69
C PHE A 265 -9.19 12.37 -10.30
N ALA A 266 -7.88 12.28 -10.26
CA ALA A 266 -7.18 12.10 -8.99
C ALA A 266 -5.78 12.73 -8.99
N LEU A 267 -5.31 13.07 -7.79
CA LEU A 267 -3.92 13.39 -7.48
C LEU A 267 -3.32 12.24 -6.66
N ALA A 268 -2.47 11.46 -7.28
CA ALA A 268 -1.77 10.35 -6.64
C ALA A 268 -0.37 10.81 -6.20
N TYR A 269 -0.18 11.02 -4.92
CA TYR A 269 1.08 11.43 -4.31
C TYR A 269 1.94 10.21 -4.01
N VAL A 270 3.19 10.22 -4.45
CA VAL A 270 4.15 9.14 -4.18
C VAL A 270 4.59 9.20 -2.73
N ILE A 271 4.39 8.10 -2.00
CA ILE A 271 4.81 7.98 -0.60
C ILE A 271 6.35 8.01 -0.53
N PRO A 272 6.95 8.90 0.28
CA PRO A 272 8.40 9.11 0.27
C PRO A 272 9.22 8.08 1.06
N TYR A 273 8.58 7.03 1.58
CA TYR A 273 9.19 5.94 2.34
C TYR A 273 8.69 4.57 1.87
N ALA A 274 9.45 3.53 2.16
CA ALA A 274 9.11 2.17 1.75
C ALA A 274 7.81 1.70 2.41
N VAL A 275 6.89 1.17 1.60
CA VAL A 275 5.65 0.54 2.04
C VAL A 275 5.52 -0.84 1.41
N GLY A 276 4.92 -1.79 2.14
CA GLY A 276 4.61 -3.11 1.63
C GLY A 276 3.33 -3.12 0.78
N ILE A 277 3.18 -4.13 -0.07
CA ILE A 277 1.99 -4.31 -0.92
C ILE A 277 0.68 -4.49 -0.12
N HIS A 278 0.78 -4.93 1.13
CA HIS A 278 -0.36 -5.10 2.05
C HIS A 278 -0.51 -3.93 3.03
N ALA A 279 0.21 -2.83 2.82
CA ALA A 279 0.04 -1.64 3.65
C ALA A 279 -1.37 -1.07 3.49
N ARG A 280 -1.92 -0.50 4.58
CA ARG A 280 -3.23 0.17 4.56
C ARG A 280 -3.23 1.27 3.50
N LYS A 281 -4.18 1.21 2.58
CA LYS A 281 -4.32 2.16 1.49
C LYS A 281 -5.18 3.33 1.98
N LEU A 282 -4.58 4.48 2.09
CA LEU A 282 -5.24 5.70 2.52
C LEU A 282 -5.54 6.57 1.29
N HIS A 283 -6.62 6.25 0.58
CA HIS A 283 -7.10 7.02 -0.55
C HIS A 283 -8.34 7.82 -0.13
N ARG A 284 -8.27 9.13 -0.30
CA ARG A 284 -9.35 10.06 0.00
C ARG A 284 -10.26 10.24 -1.19
N ALA A 285 -11.56 10.07 -1.03
CA ALA A 285 -12.52 10.26 -2.10
C ALA A 285 -13.55 11.37 -1.79
N TYR A 286 -13.86 12.13 -2.84
CA TYR A 286 -14.84 13.19 -2.83
C TYR A 286 -15.86 12.95 -3.95
N LEU A 287 -17.15 12.92 -3.60
CA LEU A 287 -18.26 12.86 -4.54
C LEU A 287 -18.89 14.24 -4.67
N ASN A 288 -18.91 14.80 -5.89
CA ASN A 288 -19.37 16.18 -6.11
C ASN A 288 -18.72 17.16 -5.12
N ARG A 289 -17.42 16.98 -4.83
CA ARG A 289 -16.59 17.77 -3.91
C ARG A 289 -16.87 17.54 -2.41
N MET A 290 -17.87 16.73 -2.06
CA MET A 290 -18.13 16.32 -0.68
C MET A 290 -17.31 15.08 -0.31
N PHE A 291 -16.69 15.11 0.85
CA PHE A 291 -15.91 13.98 1.37
C PHE A 291 -16.79 12.73 1.55
N VAL A 292 -16.27 11.59 1.12
CA VAL A 292 -16.88 10.27 1.26
C VAL A 292 -16.13 9.46 2.30
N SER A 293 -14.85 9.22 2.08
CA SER A 293 -14.00 8.41 2.95
C SER A 293 -12.52 8.70 2.67
N ASP A 294 -11.65 8.43 3.63
CA ASP A 294 -10.19 8.44 3.48
C ASP A 294 -9.59 7.03 3.35
N GLU A 295 -10.44 6.01 3.27
CA GLU A 295 -10.08 4.59 3.16
C GLU A 295 -10.77 3.91 1.98
N VAL A 296 -10.89 4.59 0.85
CA VAL A 296 -11.53 4.01 -0.34
C VAL A 296 -10.53 3.14 -1.09
N GLU A 297 -10.49 1.85 -0.77
CA GLU A 297 -9.53 0.91 -1.35
C GLU A 297 -9.83 0.58 -2.82
N ALA A 298 -11.09 0.37 -3.18
CA ALA A 298 -11.49 -0.21 -4.47
C ALA A 298 -11.41 0.75 -5.67
N VAL A 299 -11.26 2.07 -5.46
CA VAL A 299 -11.19 3.06 -6.56
C VAL A 299 -9.80 3.09 -7.21
N MET A 300 -8.76 2.71 -6.46
CA MET A 300 -7.41 2.54 -7.01
C MET A 300 -7.05 1.06 -7.07
N PRO A 301 -6.32 0.63 -8.11
CA PRO A 301 -5.88 -0.75 -8.19
C PRO A 301 -4.91 -1.10 -7.06
N ASP A 302 -4.90 -2.36 -6.65
CA ASP A 302 -4.08 -2.86 -5.54
C ASP A 302 -2.58 -2.58 -5.69
N TRP A 303 -2.09 -2.60 -6.91
CA TRP A 303 -0.69 -2.34 -7.21
C TRP A 303 -0.28 -0.86 -7.05
N ALA A 304 -1.23 0.07 -6.86
CA ALA A 304 -0.94 1.49 -6.58
C ALA A 304 -0.59 1.77 -5.10
N PHE A 305 -0.21 0.75 -4.32
CA PHE A 305 0.13 0.79 -2.88
C PHE A 305 1.14 1.87 -2.50
N PHE A 306 2.00 2.29 -3.43
CA PHE A 306 3.03 3.32 -3.21
C PHE A 306 2.50 4.75 -3.31
N THR A 307 1.18 4.93 -3.48
CA THR A 307 0.54 6.24 -3.57
C THR A 307 -0.47 6.48 -2.46
N ARG A 308 -0.58 7.74 -2.03
CA ARG A 308 -1.76 8.28 -1.35
C ARG A 308 -2.52 9.15 -2.34
N THR A 309 -3.77 8.84 -2.58
CA THR A 309 -4.50 9.43 -3.69
C THR A 309 -5.70 10.22 -3.18
N VAL A 310 -5.88 11.43 -3.71
CA VAL A 310 -7.10 12.22 -3.57
C VAL A 310 -7.90 12.06 -4.85
N ILE A 311 -9.12 11.59 -4.75
CA ILE A 311 -9.99 11.22 -5.87
C ILE A 311 -11.22 12.11 -5.84
N TRP A 312 -11.53 12.75 -6.96
CA TRP A 312 -12.78 13.48 -7.18
C TRP A 312 -13.60 12.74 -8.24
N THR A 313 -14.86 12.47 -7.93
CA THR A 313 -15.76 11.77 -8.84
C THR A 313 -17.15 12.42 -8.86
N GLN A 314 -17.82 12.30 -10.00
CA GLN A 314 -19.23 12.70 -10.19
C GLN A 314 -20.10 11.52 -10.62
N GLU A 315 -19.52 10.38 -10.94
CA GLU A 315 -20.19 9.23 -11.55
C GLU A 315 -20.33 8.01 -10.62
N LEU A 316 -19.51 7.88 -9.58
CA LEU A 316 -19.59 6.77 -8.67
C LEU A 316 -20.80 6.88 -7.73
N GLN A 317 -21.45 5.77 -7.45
CA GLN A 317 -22.63 5.73 -6.59
C GLN A 317 -22.22 5.43 -5.14
N PRO A 318 -22.53 6.33 -4.18
CA PRO A 318 -22.24 6.07 -2.77
C PRO A 318 -23.27 5.12 -2.17
N VAL A 319 -22.86 4.35 -1.16
CA VAL A 319 -23.77 3.59 -0.29
C VAL A 319 -24.67 4.55 0.53
N ALA A 320 -25.69 4.04 1.20
CA ALA A 320 -26.66 4.85 1.92
C ALA A 320 -26.02 5.74 3.01
N SER A 321 -24.99 5.23 3.73
CA SER A 321 -24.23 6.01 4.71
C SER A 321 -23.29 7.05 4.08
N ARG A 322 -23.03 6.99 2.78
CA ARG A 322 -22.06 7.81 2.04
C ARG A 322 -20.61 7.73 2.57
N GLU A 323 -20.25 6.60 3.12
CA GLU A 323 -18.90 6.32 3.64
C GLU A 323 -18.09 5.40 2.72
N ALA A 324 -18.72 4.89 1.66
CA ALA A 324 -18.10 4.07 0.63
C ALA A 324 -18.88 4.17 -0.69
N PHE A 325 -18.36 3.54 -1.73
CA PHE A 325 -19.05 3.38 -3.01
C PHE A 325 -19.55 1.94 -3.17
N TYR A 326 -20.65 1.77 -3.93
CA TYR A 326 -21.11 0.43 -4.32
C TYR A 326 -20.07 -0.25 -5.21
N HIS A 327 -19.80 -1.52 -4.91
CA HIS A 327 -19.03 -2.39 -5.82
C HIS A 327 -19.90 -2.77 -7.02
N ASN A 328 -19.66 -2.12 -8.14
CA ASN A 328 -20.38 -2.32 -9.40
C ASN A 328 -19.44 -2.10 -10.59
N GLU A 329 -19.94 -2.38 -11.79
CA GLU A 329 -19.18 -2.22 -13.05
C GLU A 329 -18.60 -0.81 -13.23
N ALA A 330 -19.27 0.23 -12.74
CA ALA A 330 -18.78 1.61 -12.85
C ALA A 330 -17.52 1.81 -11.98
N LEU A 331 -17.50 1.28 -10.76
CA LEU A 331 -16.34 1.34 -9.88
C LEU A 331 -15.16 0.57 -10.47
N GLU A 332 -15.39 -0.65 -10.97
CA GLU A 332 -14.35 -1.47 -11.59
C GLU A 332 -13.74 -0.79 -12.82
N ARG A 333 -14.59 -0.23 -13.69
CA ARG A 333 -14.16 0.53 -14.86
C ARG A 333 -13.29 1.73 -14.46
N VAL A 334 -13.76 2.55 -13.52
CA VAL A 334 -13.00 3.72 -13.04
C VAL A 334 -11.65 3.30 -12.46
N SER A 335 -11.61 2.23 -11.68
CA SER A 335 -10.36 1.71 -11.11
C SER A 335 -9.37 1.27 -12.20
N GLN A 336 -9.85 0.58 -13.23
CA GLN A 336 -9.03 0.16 -14.37
C GLN A 336 -8.50 1.35 -15.17
N GLU A 337 -9.36 2.36 -15.46
CA GLU A 337 -8.99 3.56 -16.20
C GLU A 337 -7.96 4.41 -15.43
N LEU A 338 -8.16 4.64 -14.13
CA LEU A 338 -7.17 5.33 -13.27
C LEU A 338 -5.86 4.55 -13.18
N GLY A 339 -5.93 3.21 -13.06
CA GLY A 339 -4.76 2.35 -13.11
C GLY A 339 -4.01 2.45 -14.43
N HIS A 340 -4.72 2.45 -15.57
CA HIS A 340 -4.13 2.66 -16.88
C HIS A 340 -3.44 4.03 -16.99
N SER A 341 -4.11 5.09 -16.54
CA SER A 341 -3.56 6.45 -16.49
C SER A 341 -2.27 6.51 -15.66
N LEU A 342 -2.25 5.84 -14.49
CA LEU A 342 -1.05 5.77 -13.64
C LEU A 342 0.09 5.01 -14.33
N LYS A 343 -0.18 3.85 -14.96
CA LYS A 343 0.83 3.09 -15.71
C LYS A 343 1.44 3.92 -16.85
N GLN A 344 0.63 4.67 -17.59
CA GLN A 344 1.12 5.54 -18.67
C GLN A 344 2.05 6.62 -18.13
N GLN A 345 1.71 7.26 -17.02
CA GLN A 345 2.54 8.31 -16.44
C GLN A 345 3.84 7.77 -15.83
N ILE A 346 3.84 6.59 -15.24
CA ILE A 346 5.06 5.92 -14.80
C ILE A 346 5.97 5.63 -16.01
N LYS A 347 5.40 5.15 -17.12
CA LYS A 347 6.16 4.92 -18.36
C LYS A 347 6.77 6.20 -18.97
N ALA A 348 6.10 7.33 -18.78
CA ALA A 348 6.57 8.63 -19.23
C ALA A 348 7.50 9.35 -18.24
N MET A 349 7.72 8.77 -17.06
CA MET A 349 8.49 9.38 -15.99
C MET A 349 9.99 9.51 -16.39
N PRO A 350 10.64 10.63 -16.07
CA PRO A 350 12.09 10.75 -16.26
C PRO A 350 12.85 9.67 -15.49
N GLU A 351 13.89 9.11 -16.11
CA GLU A 351 14.64 7.96 -15.59
C GLU A 351 15.09 8.12 -14.12
N LYS A 352 15.60 9.30 -13.76
CA LYS A 352 16.01 9.58 -12.37
C LYS A 352 14.86 9.50 -11.36
N GLN A 353 13.66 9.90 -11.77
CA GLN A 353 12.48 9.85 -10.91
C GLN A 353 11.96 8.40 -10.81
N LEU A 354 11.93 7.68 -11.94
CA LEU A 354 11.57 6.26 -11.97
C LEU A 354 12.52 5.43 -11.09
N GLN A 355 13.83 5.66 -11.21
CA GLN A 355 14.82 4.96 -10.39
C GLN A 355 14.63 5.24 -8.90
N ARG A 356 14.31 6.48 -8.51
CA ARG A 356 13.99 6.83 -7.11
C ARG A 356 12.75 6.11 -6.64
N LEU A 357 11.67 6.09 -7.43
CA LEU A 357 10.43 5.38 -7.11
C LEU A 357 10.71 3.89 -6.88
N LEU A 358 11.40 3.24 -7.81
CA LEU A 358 11.75 1.83 -7.73
C LEU A 358 12.66 1.53 -6.53
N ASN A 359 13.66 2.37 -6.25
CA ASN A 359 14.55 2.19 -5.11
C ASN A 359 13.83 2.37 -3.76
N THR A 360 12.90 3.33 -3.68
CA THR A 360 12.14 3.56 -2.45
C THR A 360 11.23 2.37 -2.12
N HIS A 361 10.60 1.78 -3.13
CA HIS A 361 9.62 0.72 -2.97
C HIS A 361 10.08 -0.62 -3.58
N TYR A 362 11.40 -0.87 -3.62
CA TYR A 362 12.00 -1.95 -4.42
C TYR A 362 11.42 -3.33 -4.12
N LEU A 363 11.22 -3.69 -2.85
CA LEU A 363 10.67 -5.00 -2.47
C LEU A 363 9.24 -5.21 -3.00
N ALA A 364 8.42 -4.18 -2.88
CA ALA A 364 7.04 -4.26 -3.30
C ALA A 364 6.89 -4.28 -4.83
N PHE A 365 7.72 -3.51 -5.56
CA PHE A 365 7.77 -3.61 -7.02
C PHE A 365 8.30 -4.95 -7.50
N LYS A 366 9.28 -5.55 -6.81
CA LYS A 366 9.75 -6.91 -7.10
C LYS A 366 8.66 -7.96 -6.87
N ALA A 367 7.92 -7.85 -5.77
CA ALA A 367 6.79 -8.73 -5.47
C ALA A 367 5.71 -8.67 -6.57
N LEU A 368 5.28 -7.46 -6.95
CA LEU A 368 4.29 -7.27 -8.01
C LEU A 368 4.79 -7.79 -9.37
N ALA A 369 6.05 -7.53 -9.69
CA ALA A 369 6.65 -7.98 -10.95
C ALA A 369 6.74 -9.52 -11.04
N CYS A 370 6.72 -10.23 -9.93
CA CYS A 370 6.57 -11.69 -9.94
C CYS A 370 5.21 -12.14 -10.47
N GLU A 371 4.17 -11.31 -10.39
CA GLU A 371 2.79 -11.64 -10.77
C GLU A 371 2.35 -10.96 -12.07
N ASP A 372 2.80 -9.71 -12.31
CA ASP A 372 2.44 -8.88 -13.47
C ASP A 372 3.58 -8.84 -14.50
N SER A 373 3.42 -9.59 -15.60
CA SER A 373 4.41 -9.66 -16.70
C SER A 373 4.55 -8.35 -17.47
N GLU A 374 3.48 -7.54 -17.60
CA GLU A 374 3.55 -6.23 -18.26
C GLU A 374 4.38 -5.26 -17.42
N LEU A 375 4.14 -5.24 -16.12
CA LEU A 375 4.94 -4.46 -15.18
C LEU A 375 6.40 -4.90 -15.21
N LEU A 376 6.66 -6.21 -15.13
CA LEU A 376 8.01 -6.77 -15.19
C LEU A 376 8.73 -6.35 -16.46
N GLN A 377 8.08 -6.48 -17.63
CA GLN A 377 8.66 -6.09 -18.91
C GLN A 377 9.05 -4.61 -18.96
N PHE A 378 8.30 -3.77 -18.26
CA PHE A 378 8.58 -2.34 -18.21
C PHE A 378 9.69 -1.98 -17.21
N ILE A 379 9.68 -2.54 -16.00
CA ILE A 379 10.59 -2.10 -14.93
C ILE A 379 11.92 -2.86 -14.89
N TYR A 380 12.02 -4.07 -15.51
CA TYR A 380 13.21 -4.93 -15.37
C TYR A 380 14.53 -4.24 -15.70
N PRO A 381 14.62 -3.34 -16.71
CA PRO A 381 15.89 -2.67 -17.02
C PRO A 381 16.41 -1.83 -15.85
N HIS A 382 15.49 -1.31 -15.03
CA HIS A 382 15.77 -0.39 -13.94
C HIS A 382 15.88 -1.08 -12.57
N LEU A 383 15.60 -2.40 -12.50
CA LEU A 383 15.73 -3.15 -11.25
C LEU A 383 17.20 -3.34 -10.90
N SER A 384 17.53 -3.14 -9.63
CA SER A 384 18.87 -3.40 -9.11
C SER A 384 18.94 -4.77 -8.43
N PHE A 385 20.10 -5.42 -8.58
CA PHE A 385 20.40 -6.70 -7.95
C PHE A 385 21.80 -6.64 -7.30
N ARG A 386 21.97 -7.41 -6.24
CA ARG A 386 23.27 -7.56 -5.58
C ARG A 386 24.15 -8.46 -6.42
N THR A 387 25.32 -7.96 -6.83
CA THR A 387 26.34 -8.68 -7.61
C THR A 387 27.66 -8.76 -6.85
N LEU A 388 28.67 -9.32 -7.49
CA LEU A 388 30.05 -9.33 -6.99
C LEU A 388 30.66 -7.92 -6.85
N ASN A 389 30.16 -6.95 -7.61
CA ASN A 389 30.64 -5.57 -7.62
C ASN A 389 29.80 -4.63 -6.73
N GLY A 390 28.78 -5.14 -6.08
CA GLY A 390 27.83 -4.35 -5.30
C GLY A 390 26.43 -4.41 -5.89
N GLU A 391 25.64 -3.35 -5.73
CA GLU A 391 24.34 -3.24 -6.39
C GLU A 391 24.53 -2.73 -7.82
N GLU A 392 24.03 -3.46 -8.80
CA GLU A 392 24.08 -3.12 -10.21
C GLU A 392 22.67 -3.18 -10.82
N ILE A 393 22.39 -2.23 -11.71
CA ILE A 393 21.13 -2.20 -12.46
C ILE A 393 21.17 -3.29 -13.54
N LEU A 394 20.06 -3.99 -13.71
CA LEU A 394 19.98 -5.13 -14.63
C LEU A 394 20.35 -4.78 -16.08
N GLN A 395 19.97 -3.60 -16.55
CA GLN A 395 20.36 -3.11 -17.88
C GLN A 395 21.88 -3.07 -18.08
N THR A 396 22.62 -2.70 -17.04
CA THR A 396 24.09 -2.68 -17.08
C THR A 396 24.65 -4.09 -17.23
N LEU A 397 24.15 -5.04 -16.44
CA LEU A 397 24.55 -6.44 -16.52
C LEU A 397 24.27 -7.06 -17.90
N LEU A 398 23.08 -6.80 -18.46
CA LEU A 398 22.68 -7.30 -19.78
C LEU A 398 23.47 -6.67 -20.93
N SER A 399 24.05 -5.49 -20.74
CA SER A 399 24.91 -4.86 -21.73
C SER A 399 26.35 -5.46 -21.75
N GLN A 400 26.74 -6.13 -20.68
CA GLN A 400 28.08 -6.68 -20.50
C GLN A 400 28.16 -8.17 -20.85
N SER A 401 27.06 -8.91 -20.75
CA SER A 401 27.06 -10.36 -20.97
C SER A 401 25.72 -10.85 -21.50
N ASP A 402 25.79 -11.84 -22.41
CA ASP A 402 24.60 -12.55 -22.93
C ASP A 402 24.00 -13.53 -21.92
N VAL A 403 24.79 -13.97 -20.95
CA VAL A 403 24.37 -14.88 -19.88
C VAL A 403 24.81 -14.30 -18.54
N VAL A 404 23.89 -14.26 -17.60
CA VAL A 404 24.11 -13.82 -16.22
C VAL A 404 23.74 -14.96 -15.29
N TYR A 405 24.67 -15.35 -14.44
CA TYR A 405 24.44 -16.39 -13.45
C TYR A 405 23.78 -15.84 -12.18
N TYR A 406 23.04 -16.66 -11.47
CA TYR A 406 22.52 -16.31 -10.15
C TYR A 406 22.54 -17.52 -9.20
N THR A 407 22.62 -17.26 -7.89
CA THR A 407 22.52 -18.27 -6.84
C THR A 407 21.16 -18.21 -6.17
N HIS A 408 20.71 -19.30 -5.54
CA HIS A 408 19.46 -19.33 -4.79
C HIS A 408 19.57 -18.75 -3.38
N SER A 409 20.76 -18.78 -2.80
CA SER A 409 20.97 -18.33 -1.43
C SER A 409 22.15 -17.38 -1.31
N VAL A 410 22.13 -16.56 -0.25
CA VAL A 410 23.23 -15.65 0.11
C VAL A 410 24.50 -16.44 0.43
N ASP A 411 24.36 -17.62 1.02
CA ASP A 411 25.50 -18.44 1.44
C ASP A 411 26.18 -19.11 0.24
N GLU A 412 25.41 -19.62 -0.73
CA GLU A 412 25.95 -20.05 -2.02
C GLU A 412 26.71 -18.92 -2.73
N PHE A 413 26.09 -17.71 -2.79
CA PHE A 413 26.73 -16.57 -3.40
C PHE A 413 28.08 -16.27 -2.79
N ARG A 414 28.19 -16.25 -1.45
CA ARG A 414 29.44 -15.99 -0.73
C ARG A 414 30.50 -17.04 -1.01
N GLN A 415 30.09 -18.30 -1.06
CA GLN A 415 30.98 -19.42 -1.28
C GLN A 415 31.63 -19.38 -2.66
N VAL A 416 30.87 -19.05 -3.71
CA VAL A 416 31.38 -19.06 -5.08
C VAL A 416 31.96 -17.71 -5.52
N ALA A 417 31.74 -16.65 -4.75
CA ALA A 417 32.03 -15.26 -5.13
C ALA A 417 33.47 -15.06 -5.63
N ASP A 418 34.47 -15.57 -4.90
CA ASP A 418 35.87 -15.32 -5.23
C ASP A 418 36.31 -16.12 -6.46
N VAL A 419 35.80 -17.33 -6.61
CA VAL A 419 36.07 -18.15 -7.79
C VAL A 419 35.43 -17.56 -9.02
N VAL A 420 34.14 -17.15 -8.94
CA VAL A 420 33.43 -16.56 -10.06
C VAL A 420 34.01 -15.20 -10.46
N ARG A 421 34.48 -14.42 -9.47
CA ARG A 421 35.18 -13.13 -9.72
C ARG A 421 36.49 -13.36 -10.48
N ALA A 422 37.25 -14.38 -10.12
CA ALA A 422 38.49 -14.74 -10.81
C ALA A 422 38.25 -15.16 -12.28
N GLN A 423 37.07 -15.68 -12.57
CA GLN A 423 36.66 -16.07 -13.92
C GLN A 423 35.96 -14.91 -14.69
N GLN A 424 35.77 -13.76 -14.06
CA GLN A 424 35.08 -12.60 -14.63
C GLN A 424 33.64 -12.89 -15.10
N LEU A 425 32.95 -13.83 -14.46
CA LEU A 425 31.57 -14.16 -14.77
C LEU A 425 30.60 -13.22 -14.01
N PRO A 426 29.54 -12.73 -14.65
CA PRO A 426 28.52 -11.96 -13.97
C PRO A 426 27.67 -12.87 -13.08
N LEU A 427 27.63 -12.57 -11.77
CA LEU A 427 26.88 -13.35 -10.79
C LEU A 427 25.98 -12.43 -9.96
N ILE A 428 24.70 -12.80 -9.88
CA ILE A 428 23.68 -12.16 -9.04
C ILE A 428 23.44 -13.01 -7.80
N ASN A 429 23.34 -12.35 -6.64
CA ASN A 429 22.87 -12.97 -5.42
C ASN A 429 21.33 -13.06 -5.45
N GLY A 430 20.78 -14.20 -5.85
CA GLY A 430 19.35 -14.46 -5.87
C GLY A 430 18.74 -14.85 -4.52
N GLY A 431 19.54 -14.89 -3.44
CA GLY A 431 19.08 -15.23 -2.10
C GLY A 431 18.25 -14.16 -1.40
N TYR A 432 18.04 -12.99 -2.01
CA TYR A 432 17.11 -11.99 -1.49
C TYR A 432 15.67 -12.26 -1.94
N ALA A 433 14.73 -11.69 -1.18
CA ALA A 433 13.31 -11.89 -1.44
C ALA A 433 12.94 -11.54 -2.89
N TYR A 434 12.25 -12.45 -3.56
CA TYR A 434 11.77 -12.36 -4.96
C TYR A 434 12.83 -12.46 -6.05
N ASP A 435 14.13 -12.29 -5.77
CA ASP A 435 15.17 -12.16 -6.79
C ASP A 435 15.29 -13.40 -7.69
N ALA A 436 15.42 -14.58 -7.14
CA ALA A 436 15.52 -15.81 -7.93
C ALA A 436 14.25 -16.06 -8.77
N THR A 437 13.06 -15.79 -8.19
CA THR A 437 11.78 -15.92 -8.90
C THR A 437 11.68 -14.94 -10.07
N LEU A 438 12.09 -13.69 -9.85
CA LEU A 438 12.11 -12.66 -10.91
C LEU A 438 13.04 -13.02 -12.05
N LEU A 439 14.27 -13.47 -11.74
CA LEU A 439 15.26 -13.84 -12.75
C LEU A 439 14.78 -15.01 -13.62
N LYS A 440 14.13 -16.01 -13.00
CA LYS A 440 13.50 -17.11 -13.73
C LYS A 440 12.37 -16.59 -14.65
N ARG A 441 11.47 -15.74 -14.11
CA ARG A 441 10.35 -15.20 -14.87
C ARG A 441 10.81 -14.25 -16.00
N LEU A 442 11.93 -13.56 -15.81
CA LEU A 442 12.51 -12.73 -16.87
C LEU A 442 12.93 -13.53 -18.10
N ASN A 443 13.40 -14.77 -17.95
CA ASN A 443 13.66 -15.64 -19.10
C ASN A 443 12.40 -15.89 -19.92
N GLU A 444 11.25 -16.08 -19.26
CA GLU A 444 9.95 -16.27 -19.92
C GLU A 444 9.52 -14.99 -20.67
N VAL A 445 9.63 -13.83 -20.01
CA VAL A 445 9.27 -12.51 -20.57
C VAL A 445 10.18 -12.15 -21.75
N LEU A 446 11.48 -12.44 -21.67
CA LEU A 446 12.47 -12.15 -22.72
C LEU A 446 12.46 -13.19 -23.85
N GLY A 447 11.77 -14.33 -23.67
CA GLY A 447 11.69 -15.43 -24.64
C GLY A 447 13.04 -16.12 -24.90
N ARG A 448 14.00 -15.96 -24.00
CA ARG A 448 15.35 -16.56 -24.08
C ARG A 448 15.93 -16.77 -22.69
N GLU A 449 16.78 -17.78 -22.54
CA GLU A 449 17.44 -18.10 -21.29
C GLU A 449 18.69 -17.22 -21.08
N VAL A 450 18.51 -16.07 -20.48
CA VAL A 450 19.58 -15.12 -20.15
C VAL A 450 20.10 -15.34 -18.75
N PHE A 451 19.20 -15.61 -17.80
CA PHE A 451 19.54 -15.83 -16.41
C PHE A 451 19.62 -17.32 -16.12
N LYS A 452 20.82 -17.79 -15.74
CA LYS A 452 21.05 -19.19 -15.43
C LYS A 452 21.38 -19.36 -13.95
N LEU A 453 20.77 -20.39 -13.37
CA LEU A 453 21.17 -20.80 -12.05
C LEU A 453 22.61 -21.31 -12.11
N PHE A 454 23.46 -20.78 -11.23
CA PHE A 454 24.84 -21.22 -11.12
C PHE A 454 24.87 -22.66 -10.57
N GLN A 455 25.44 -23.59 -11.34
CA GLN A 455 25.50 -25.01 -11.00
C GLN A 455 26.97 -25.51 -10.94
N ALA A 456 27.17 -26.68 -10.37
CA ALA A 456 28.49 -27.32 -10.30
C ALA A 456 29.15 -27.46 -11.68
N GLU A 457 28.35 -27.73 -12.70
CA GLU A 457 28.80 -27.91 -14.08
C GLU A 457 29.34 -26.60 -14.69
N ASP A 458 28.75 -25.46 -14.32
CA ASP A 458 29.24 -24.15 -14.79
C ASP A 458 30.63 -23.82 -14.23
N VAL A 459 30.95 -24.33 -13.03
CA VAL A 459 32.28 -24.20 -12.44
C VAL A 459 33.28 -25.15 -13.13
N GLY A 460 32.84 -26.33 -13.51
CA GLY A 460 33.65 -27.32 -14.17
C GLY A 460 34.32 -26.84 -15.46
N PHE A 461 33.63 -25.95 -16.22
CA PHE A 461 34.22 -25.34 -17.41
C PHE A 461 35.32 -24.31 -17.10
N ALA A 462 35.29 -23.73 -15.91
CA ALA A 462 36.31 -22.78 -15.44
C ALA A 462 37.54 -23.46 -14.83
N PHE A 463 37.44 -24.75 -14.48
CA PHE A 463 38.51 -25.50 -13.86
C PHE A 463 39.32 -26.28 -14.89
N LYS A 464 40.62 -26.15 -14.82
CA LYS A 464 41.51 -26.94 -15.67
C LYS A 464 41.69 -28.33 -15.04
N PRO A 465 41.49 -29.40 -15.80
CA PRO A 465 41.79 -30.76 -15.30
C PRO A 465 43.27 -30.90 -14.98
N LEU A 466 43.58 -31.89 -14.17
CA LEU A 466 44.97 -32.29 -13.93
C LEU A 466 45.66 -32.68 -15.22
N PHE A 467 46.98 -32.57 -15.25
CA PHE A 467 47.74 -33.16 -16.34
C PHE A 467 47.58 -34.69 -16.34
N PRO A 468 47.61 -35.36 -17.52
CA PRO A 468 47.35 -36.80 -17.61
C PRO A 468 48.28 -37.69 -16.74
N GLU A 469 49.45 -37.21 -16.41
CA GLU A 469 50.41 -37.90 -15.53
C GLU A 469 49.98 -37.78 -14.06
N GLU A 470 49.49 -36.62 -13.64
CA GLU A 470 48.99 -36.37 -12.28
C GLU A 470 47.65 -37.10 -12.06
N GLU A 471 46.77 -37.08 -13.04
CA GLU A 471 45.49 -37.78 -13.02
C GLU A 471 45.71 -39.28 -12.77
N ARG A 472 46.67 -39.89 -13.50
CA ARG A 472 47.04 -41.29 -13.27
C ARG A 472 47.68 -41.53 -11.91
N ALA A 473 48.51 -40.58 -11.45
CA ALA A 473 49.21 -40.71 -10.16
C ALA A 473 48.24 -40.66 -8.98
N PHE A 474 47.14 -39.90 -9.07
CA PHE A 474 46.18 -39.72 -7.99
C PHE A 474 44.87 -40.52 -8.15
N ALA A 475 44.69 -41.27 -9.26
CA ALA A 475 43.45 -42.00 -9.56
C ALA A 475 43.03 -42.98 -8.44
N ASP A 476 43.96 -43.82 -7.96
CA ASP A 476 43.67 -44.78 -6.89
C ASP A 476 43.34 -44.08 -5.56
N LEU A 477 44.06 -43.00 -5.24
CA LEU A 477 43.85 -42.21 -4.04
C LEU A 477 42.46 -41.53 -4.07
N LEU A 478 42.11 -40.89 -5.18
CA LEU A 478 40.81 -40.25 -5.37
C LEU A 478 39.67 -41.27 -5.31
N SER A 479 39.85 -42.46 -5.92
CA SER A 479 38.89 -43.56 -5.81
C SER A 479 38.69 -44.02 -4.36
N GLY A 480 39.77 -44.07 -3.57
CA GLY A 480 39.73 -44.38 -2.15
C GLY A 480 38.99 -43.32 -1.33
N LEU A 481 39.27 -42.05 -1.59
CA LEU A 481 38.58 -40.89 -0.97
C LEU A 481 37.09 -40.89 -1.28
N ASN A 482 36.72 -41.09 -2.53
CA ASN A 482 35.31 -41.09 -2.98
C ASN A 482 34.54 -42.26 -2.34
N ARG A 483 35.11 -43.45 -2.24
CA ARG A 483 34.49 -44.57 -1.49
C ARG A 483 34.27 -44.23 -0.02
N ARG A 484 35.21 -43.54 0.61
CA ARG A 484 35.13 -43.18 2.02
C ARG A 484 34.10 -42.11 2.30
N LEU A 485 33.96 -41.16 1.39
CA LEU A 485 33.00 -40.05 1.51
C LEU A 485 31.64 -40.33 0.85
N ALA A 486 31.47 -41.51 0.25
CA ALA A 486 30.18 -41.91 -0.35
C ALA A 486 29.00 -41.87 0.63
N ALA A 487 29.25 -42.19 1.92
CA ALA A 487 28.24 -42.08 2.99
C ALA A 487 27.74 -40.64 3.22
N HIS A 488 28.49 -39.64 2.74
CA HIS A 488 28.10 -38.23 2.76
C HIS A 488 27.57 -37.74 1.41
N GLN A 489 27.33 -38.64 0.44
CA GLN A 489 26.88 -38.35 -0.92
C GLN A 489 27.79 -37.31 -1.64
N LEU A 490 29.10 -37.37 -1.34
CA LEU A 490 30.10 -36.41 -1.76
C LEU A 490 31.09 -37.04 -2.73
N GLU A 491 31.32 -36.37 -3.85
CA GLU A 491 32.40 -36.64 -4.78
C GLU A 491 33.56 -35.67 -4.57
N VAL A 492 34.77 -36.16 -4.47
CA VAL A 492 36.00 -35.36 -4.40
C VAL A 492 36.63 -35.26 -5.78
N VAL A 493 36.83 -34.04 -6.25
CA VAL A 493 37.45 -33.75 -7.56
C VAL A 493 38.68 -32.89 -7.34
N LEU A 494 39.81 -33.25 -7.97
CA LEU A 494 41.05 -32.50 -7.90
C LEU A 494 41.30 -31.78 -9.23
N ASN A 495 41.32 -30.44 -9.18
CA ASN A 495 41.44 -29.59 -10.38
C ASN A 495 42.33 -28.37 -10.08
N TYR A 496 42.77 -27.70 -11.14
CA TYR A 496 43.42 -26.41 -11.08
C TYR A 496 42.37 -25.30 -11.22
N PHE A 497 42.32 -24.37 -10.26
CA PHE A 497 41.48 -23.17 -10.38
C PHE A 497 42.10 -21.96 -9.68
N SER A 498 41.57 -20.78 -10.00
CA SER A 498 41.95 -19.52 -9.38
C SER A 498 40.77 -19.00 -8.50
N PRO A 499 41.08 -18.27 -7.41
CA PRO A 499 42.42 -17.89 -6.93
C PRO A 499 43.14 -19.02 -6.20
N HIS A 500 44.50 -18.98 -6.17
CA HIS A 500 45.35 -20.06 -5.68
C HIS A 500 45.33 -20.23 -4.14
N ASP A 501 44.92 -19.18 -3.43
CA ASP A 501 44.79 -19.18 -1.95
C ASP A 501 43.55 -19.94 -1.47
N ILE A 502 42.57 -20.20 -2.33
CA ILE A 502 41.41 -21.02 -2.00
C ILE A 502 41.78 -22.50 -2.16
N PRO A 503 41.79 -23.30 -1.06
CA PRO A 503 42.19 -24.71 -1.13
C PRO A 503 41.06 -25.61 -1.64
N MET A 504 39.78 -25.27 -1.41
CA MET A 504 38.66 -26.12 -1.76
C MET A 504 37.40 -25.28 -2.04
N LEU A 505 36.49 -25.87 -2.81
CA LEU A 505 35.17 -25.36 -3.07
C LEU A 505 34.12 -26.49 -2.94
N TYR A 506 33.09 -26.29 -2.14
CA TYR A 506 31.97 -27.23 -2.01
C TYR A 506 30.80 -26.73 -2.82
N ILE A 507 30.29 -27.56 -3.73
CA ILE A 507 29.14 -27.23 -4.58
C ILE A 507 28.10 -28.34 -4.42
N SER A 508 26.89 -27.97 -4.09
CA SER A 508 25.76 -28.89 -3.90
C SER A 508 24.61 -28.58 -4.83
N SER A 509 23.83 -29.60 -5.20
CA SER A 509 22.58 -29.41 -5.93
C SER A 509 21.50 -28.79 -5.02
N GLN A 510 20.47 -28.19 -5.64
CA GLN A 510 19.30 -27.70 -4.91
C GLN A 510 18.61 -28.78 -4.08
N GLN A 511 18.57 -29.99 -4.60
CA GLN A 511 17.99 -31.13 -3.92
C GLN A 511 18.73 -31.42 -2.60
N THR A 512 20.07 -31.39 -2.61
CA THR A 512 20.91 -31.58 -1.42
C THR A 512 20.67 -30.54 -0.36
N GLN A 513 20.43 -29.28 -0.76
CA GLN A 513 20.16 -28.21 0.18
C GLN A 513 18.78 -28.35 0.82
N ALA A 514 17.75 -28.65 0.02
CA ALA A 514 16.40 -28.91 0.52
C ALA A 514 16.39 -30.12 1.50
N GLU A 515 17.13 -31.18 1.18
CA GLU A 515 17.28 -32.35 2.06
C GLU A 515 17.99 -31.99 3.39
N ARG A 516 19.06 -31.18 3.36
CA ARG A 516 19.74 -30.70 4.57
C ARG A 516 18.84 -29.82 5.45
N GLU A 517 18.03 -28.95 4.87
CA GLU A 517 17.08 -28.16 5.62
C GLU A 517 15.95 -29.00 6.23
N LEU A 518 15.41 -29.96 5.48
CA LEU A 518 14.40 -30.90 5.98
C LEU A 518 14.93 -31.76 7.13
N GLU A 519 16.16 -32.29 7.02
CA GLU A 519 16.81 -33.04 8.10
C GLU A 519 17.02 -32.17 9.36
N ARG A 520 17.41 -30.90 9.18
CA ARG A 520 17.55 -29.96 10.30
C ARG A 520 16.23 -29.68 11.00
N VAL A 521 15.16 -29.51 10.22
CA VAL A 521 13.80 -29.32 10.75
C VAL A 521 13.34 -30.59 11.48
N ALA A 522 13.66 -31.76 10.94
CA ALA A 522 13.36 -33.05 11.57
C ALA A 522 14.16 -33.29 12.88
N GLU A 523 15.44 -32.90 12.94
CA GLU A 523 16.23 -32.93 14.18
C GLU A 523 15.75 -31.95 15.25
N ALA A 524 15.17 -30.81 14.83
CA ALA A 524 14.63 -29.78 15.74
C ALA A 524 13.18 -30.05 16.21
N SER A 525 12.42 -30.87 15.48
CA SER A 525 11.03 -31.26 15.80
C SER A 525 11.03 -32.65 16.39
N ASN A 526 10.80 -32.77 17.72
CA ASN A 526 10.67 -34.04 18.43
C ASN A 526 9.73 -35.03 17.71
N ASP A 527 10.28 -36.20 17.34
CA ASP A 527 9.70 -37.54 17.11
C ASP A 527 8.41 -37.76 16.28
N LEU A 528 7.66 -36.78 15.87
CA LEU A 528 6.39 -37.02 15.15
C LEU A 528 6.54 -37.12 13.62
N PHE A 529 7.60 -36.60 13.03
CA PHE A 529 7.82 -36.56 11.57
C PHE A 529 8.94 -37.53 11.09
N GLY A 530 9.75 -38.09 11.97
CA GLY A 530 10.86 -38.97 11.62
C GLY A 530 10.45 -40.28 10.93
N GLY A 531 9.23 -40.76 11.15
CA GLY A 531 8.72 -42.00 10.57
C GLY A 531 8.27 -41.90 9.10
N ILE A 532 7.95 -40.71 8.60
CA ILE A 532 7.46 -40.51 7.22
C ILE A 532 8.61 -40.27 6.24
N LEU A 533 9.70 -39.65 6.71
CA LEU A 533 10.89 -39.38 5.89
C LEU A 533 11.78 -40.63 5.65
N GLY A 534 11.76 -41.60 6.55
CA GLY A 534 12.54 -42.85 6.42
C GLY A 534 12.07 -43.79 5.30
N SER A 535 10.87 -43.60 4.75
CA SER A 535 10.30 -44.46 3.71
C SER A 535 10.57 -43.96 2.28
N LEU A 536 11.27 -42.84 2.09
CA LEU A 536 11.60 -42.25 0.80
C LEU A 536 13.07 -42.44 0.37
N GLN A 537 13.88 -43.17 1.18
CA GLN A 537 15.32 -43.34 0.95
C GLN A 537 15.70 -44.77 0.55
N GLU A 538 15.24 -45.22 -0.59
CA GLU A 538 15.85 -46.42 -1.23
C GLU A 538 15.93 -46.26 -2.73
N GLU A 539 16.95 -45.53 -3.21
CA GLU A 539 17.55 -45.72 -4.55
C GLU A 539 19.02 -45.32 -4.48
N GLU A 540 19.92 -46.10 -5.12
CA GLU A 540 21.35 -45.80 -5.26
C GLU A 540 21.50 -44.40 -5.89
N GLN A 541 21.85 -43.43 -5.08
CA GLN A 541 21.89 -42.03 -5.50
C GLN A 541 23.27 -41.66 -6.02
N ALA A 542 23.30 -41.04 -7.21
CA ALA A 542 24.48 -40.32 -7.68
C ALA A 542 24.96 -39.29 -6.64
N PRO A 543 26.24 -38.91 -6.59
CA PRO A 543 26.74 -37.94 -5.63
C PRO A 543 25.97 -36.60 -5.82
N LEU A 544 25.37 -36.12 -4.74
CA LEU A 544 24.55 -34.92 -4.75
C LEU A 544 25.35 -33.63 -4.56
N ALA A 545 26.64 -33.77 -4.16
CA ALA A 545 27.54 -32.64 -3.94
C ALA A 545 28.98 -33.01 -4.36
N GLN A 546 29.75 -32.00 -4.73
CA GLN A 546 31.14 -32.12 -5.13
C GLN A 546 32.04 -31.23 -4.26
N LEU A 547 33.15 -31.79 -3.82
CA LEU A 547 34.26 -31.07 -3.19
C LEU A 547 35.40 -30.93 -4.17
N TYR A 548 35.54 -29.77 -4.77
CA TYR A 548 36.66 -29.42 -5.62
C TYR A 548 37.86 -29.04 -4.76
N LEU A 549 38.98 -29.73 -4.92
CA LEU A 549 40.26 -29.41 -4.29
C LEU A 549 41.17 -28.71 -5.31
N ASN A 550 41.72 -27.56 -4.91
CA ASN A 550 42.56 -26.73 -5.79
C ASN A 550 43.99 -27.19 -5.80
N PHE A 551 44.44 -27.81 -6.86
CA PHE A 551 45.82 -28.27 -6.98
C PHE A 551 46.85 -27.14 -7.22
N HIS A 552 46.41 -25.90 -7.43
CA HIS A 552 47.28 -24.71 -7.34
C HIS A 552 47.59 -24.28 -5.90
N ASN A 553 46.80 -24.73 -4.94
CA ASN A 553 46.99 -24.37 -3.54
C ASN A 553 48.14 -25.17 -2.91
N GLU A 554 49.08 -24.47 -2.26
CA GLU A 554 50.28 -25.08 -1.67
C GLU A 554 49.94 -26.14 -0.60
N VAL A 555 48.87 -25.95 0.16
CA VAL A 555 48.44 -26.90 1.18
C VAL A 555 47.95 -28.19 0.51
N VAL A 556 47.09 -28.08 -0.51
CA VAL A 556 46.54 -29.22 -1.25
C VAL A 556 47.69 -29.98 -1.93
N GLN A 557 48.60 -29.28 -2.64
CA GLN A 557 49.77 -29.91 -3.24
C GLN A 557 50.64 -30.65 -2.19
N SER A 558 50.92 -30.00 -1.07
CA SER A 558 51.71 -30.59 -0.01
C SER A 558 51.07 -31.86 0.56
N VAL A 559 49.76 -31.92 0.65
CA VAL A 559 49.02 -33.10 1.14
C VAL A 559 49.11 -34.25 0.15
N PHE A 560 48.84 -33.99 -1.14
CA PHE A 560 48.83 -35.05 -2.16
C PHE A 560 50.21 -35.51 -2.59
N CYS A 561 51.25 -34.66 -2.56
CA CYS A 561 52.61 -34.99 -2.93
C CYS A 561 53.51 -35.43 -1.76
N SER A 562 52.96 -35.49 -0.53
CA SER A 562 53.77 -35.70 0.70
C SER A 562 54.29 -37.12 0.91
N GLY A 563 53.87 -38.12 0.15
CA GLY A 563 54.11 -39.51 0.39
C GLY A 563 53.54 -40.06 1.72
N LYS A 564 52.59 -39.30 2.33
CA LYS A 564 51.89 -39.73 3.56
C LYS A 564 50.95 -40.91 3.27
N SER A 565 50.56 -41.63 4.34
CA SER A 565 49.59 -42.70 4.18
C SER A 565 48.25 -42.21 3.66
N GLU A 566 47.56 -43.02 2.88
CA GLU A 566 46.22 -42.74 2.37
C GLU A 566 45.23 -42.32 3.48
N THR A 567 45.35 -42.95 4.66
CA THR A 567 44.54 -42.62 5.84
C THR A 567 44.78 -41.20 6.36
N THR A 568 46.03 -40.72 6.29
CA THR A 568 46.36 -39.33 6.71
C THR A 568 45.81 -38.31 5.72
N ILE A 569 45.96 -38.57 4.41
CA ILE A 569 45.41 -37.71 3.35
C ILE A 569 43.89 -37.66 3.46
N ALA A 570 43.25 -38.82 3.66
CA ALA A 570 41.79 -38.85 3.84
C ALA A 570 41.33 -38.03 5.04
N SER A 571 42.04 -38.09 6.17
CA SER A 571 41.69 -37.27 7.33
C SER A 571 41.83 -35.77 7.07
N VAL A 572 42.79 -35.33 6.25
CA VAL A 572 42.92 -33.93 5.84
C VAL A 572 41.73 -33.52 4.94
N VAL A 573 41.38 -34.35 3.96
CA VAL A 573 40.27 -34.10 3.04
C VAL A 573 38.94 -34.04 3.79
N GLU A 574 38.72 -34.91 4.78
CA GLU A 574 37.55 -34.88 5.66
C GLU A 574 37.44 -33.56 6.44
N VAL A 575 38.57 -33.06 6.96
CA VAL A 575 38.58 -31.74 7.65
C VAL A 575 38.33 -30.62 6.67
N LEU A 576 38.92 -30.62 5.49
CA LEU A 576 38.68 -29.64 4.44
C LEU A 576 37.20 -29.65 4.01
N TYR A 577 36.58 -30.82 3.88
CA TYR A 577 35.15 -30.93 3.58
C TYR A 577 34.30 -30.23 4.63
N VAL A 578 34.48 -30.55 5.90
CA VAL A 578 33.68 -29.92 6.96
C VAL A 578 33.99 -28.42 7.09
N GLN A 579 35.24 -28.01 6.86
CA GLN A 579 35.60 -26.60 6.80
C GLN A 579 34.88 -25.89 5.64
N ALA A 580 34.78 -26.50 4.46
CA ALA A 580 34.03 -25.94 3.33
C ALA A 580 32.53 -25.76 3.66
N LEU A 581 31.94 -26.72 4.36
CA LEU A 581 30.57 -26.59 4.85
C LEU A 581 30.42 -25.41 5.82
N LEU A 582 31.34 -25.26 6.78
CA LEU A 582 31.33 -24.15 7.73
C LEU A 582 31.50 -22.79 7.05
N MET A 583 32.42 -22.70 6.08
CA MET A 583 32.62 -21.45 5.30
C MET A 583 31.41 -21.10 4.44
N GLY A 584 30.71 -22.12 3.91
CA GLY A 584 29.46 -21.95 3.16
C GLY A 584 28.21 -21.77 4.03
N HIS A 585 28.38 -21.72 5.37
CA HIS A 585 27.28 -21.64 6.34
C HIS A 585 26.27 -22.79 6.23
N TYR A 586 26.67 -23.93 5.71
CA TYR A 586 25.82 -25.13 5.70
C TYR A 586 25.64 -25.67 7.11
N PRO A 587 24.41 -26.05 7.49
CA PRO A 587 24.20 -26.71 8.77
C PRO A 587 24.92 -28.04 8.80
N LEU A 588 25.77 -28.26 9.83
CA LEU A 588 26.50 -29.52 10.00
C LEU A 588 25.59 -30.61 10.56
N LYS A 589 25.65 -31.79 9.96
CA LYS A 589 25.06 -33.02 10.52
C LYS A 589 25.93 -33.54 11.67
N GLN A 590 25.35 -34.30 12.60
CA GLN A 590 26.09 -34.85 13.74
C GLN A 590 27.29 -35.76 13.32
N ASN A 591 27.12 -36.51 12.22
CA ASN A 591 28.18 -37.35 11.65
C ASN A 591 29.32 -36.49 11.07
N GLU A 592 29.05 -35.31 10.48
CA GLU A 592 30.06 -34.38 9.96
C GLU A 592 30.88 -33.74 11.09
N VAL A 593 30.22 -33.36 12.19
CA VAL A 593 30.94 -32.90 13.41
C VAL A 593 31.87 -33.98 13.97
N LYS A 594 31.43 -35.24 14.01
CA LYS A 594 32.27 -36.36 14.42
C LYS A 594 33.43 -36.57 13.45
N LEU A 595 33.17 -36.48 12.14
CA LEU A 595 34.18 -36.62 11.09
C LEU A 595 35.29 -35.58 11.25
N MET A 596 34.95 -34.32 11.47
CA MET A 596 35.91 -33.23 11.71
C MET A 596 36.77 -33.51 12.94
N ASN A 597 36.17 -33.89 14.07
CA ASN A 597 36.89 -34.17 15.30
C ASN A 597 37.85 -35.37 15.16
N GLN A 598 37.41 -36.43 14.50
CA GLN A 598 38.23 -37.62 14.23
C GLN A 598 39.38 -37.29 13.28
N GLY A 599 39.11 -36.52 12.21
CA GLY A 599 40.11 -36.07 11.25
C GLY A 599 41.19 -35.22 11.91
N LEU A 600 40.81 -34.21 12.70
CA LEU A 600 41.76 -33.38 13.46
C LEU A 600 42.63 -34.19 14.41
N LEU A 601 42.05 -35.12 15.19
CA LEU A 601 42.81 -35.99 16.11
C LEU A 601 43.76 -36.92 15.35
N SER A 602 43.37 -37.41 14.18
CA SER A 602 44.21 -38.25 13.32
C SER A 602 45.43 -37.48 12.78
N ILE A 603 45.20 -36.23 12.31
CA ILE A 603 46.26 -35.33 11.82
C ILE A 603 47.25 -35.01 12.95
N ILE A 604 46.79 -34.68 14.15
CA ILE A 604 47.67 -34.40 15.31
C ILE A 604 48.51 -35.61 15.69
N LYS A 605 47.93 -36.81 15.61
CA LYS A 605 48.72 -38.07 15.88
C LYS A 605 49.76 -38.33 14.80
N ALA A 606 49.47 -37.98 13.54
CA ALA A 606 50.41 -38.17 12.44
C ALA A 606 51.56 -37.14 12.42
N MET A 607 51.45 -36.05 13.19
CA MET A 607 52.50 -35.05 13.39
C MET A 607 53.49 -35.38 14.49
N LYS A 608 53.16 -36.36 15.32
CA LYS A 608 54.09 -36.94 16.34
C LYS A 608 54.92 -38.08 15.78
#